data_79a685215ae81587913f72c2e765f498
#
_entry.id   79a685215ae81587913f72c2e765f498
#
_cell.length_a   1.000
_cell.length_b   1.000
_cell.length_c   1.000
_cell.angle_alpha   90.00
_cell.angle_beta   90.00
_cell.angle_gamma   90.00
#
_symmetry.space_group_name_H-M   'P 1'
#
loop_
_entity.id
_entity.type
_entity.pdbx_description
1 polymer ?
#
loop_
_entity_poly.entity_id
_entity_poly.type
_entity_poly.pdbx_seq_one_letter_code
_entity_poly.pdbx_strand_id
1 'polypeptide(L)'
;MENKIRNFSIIAHIDAGKSTLADRMLEITGTVQKDKMTPQLLDSNPIERERGITIKLAPVTMNYHGYTLNLIDTPGHVDFNYEVERALEACDGAVLLVDATKGVQAQTVANLRLARNLGLTIIPVINKIDAPLADISAATRQIKQLLNISSEPFFISAKTGEGVANLLDKIIFDLPSPKIEDKPLQALVFNSVFDTHLGVITFVRVITGDLHTGDKLEFLNSGQVLTASEIGVFSPKREEKKVITAGNVGYIITGLKDIHRILVGDTLCLATQSKEVTPLPGFRKIHPNVFLDMYPADGSQYRDLVDALEKLKLNDSALTTQGINSPILGQGVKVGFLGLLHSEVVGERLEREFGLPVIAVSPSVEYKVKLRNGTEKIFSSASDFPDPAIIAQGFEPMATVKIVVTDKYVGAVMQLCQDLRGNLVNVSYLDQLVEIDYLLPLIEVITALHDSLKSVSQGFASLDYELTGWHEAELVRLDVLLNHEVFTPMSIITVKEKSPFKAKAIAEKLKEAIPRQQFEIPIQVAIGGQIIARETITAYRKDVDAKLHGGDFTRNLKLLQKQKKGKARMKQFGKVQLPQSAFLAVVKA
;
A
#
# COMPACT_ATOMS: atom_id res chain seq x y z
N MET A 1 -22.21 29.86 22.34
CA MET A 1 -22.81 28.51 22.46
C MET A 1 -21.68 27.51 22.35
N GLU A 2 -21.68 26.50 23.23
CA GLU A 2 -20.67 25.44 23.15
C GLU A 2 -20.84 24.67 21.84
N ASN A 3 -19.75 24.53 21.05
CA ASN A 3 -19.80 23.82 19.78
C ASN A 3 -19.92 22.32 20.05
N LYS A 4 -21.02 21.71 19.61
CA LYS A 4 -21.36 20.31 19.85
C LYS A 4 -20.85 19.37 18.75
N ILE A 5 -19.81 19.75 18.03
CA ILE A 5 -19.18 18.94 16.99
C ILE A 5 -17.93 18.26 17.54
N ARG A 6 -17.70 16.99 17.20
CA ARG A 6 -16.47 16.24 17.47
C ARG A 6 -16.03 15.51 16.22
N ASN A 7 -14.84 15.84 15.72
CA ASN A 7 -14.24 15.20 14.55
C ASN A 7 -13.11 14.29 15.04
N PHE A 8 -13.20 13.01 14.79
CA PHE A 8 -12.21 12.06 15.28
C PHE A 8 -12.02 10.88 14.32
N SER A 9 -10.88 10.22 14.46
CA SER A 9 -10.56 8.96 13.78
C SER A 9 -10.22 7.88 14.80
N ILE A 10 -10.30 6.61 14.37
CA ILE A 10 -9.82 5.47 15.16
C ILE A 10 -8.51 5.02 14.53
N ILE A 11 -7.41 5.19 15.27
CA ILE A 11 -6.08 4.71 14.87
C ILE A 11 -5.78 3.40 15.60
N ALA A 12 -5.37 2.40 14.83
CA ALA A 12 -5.18 1.04 15.34
C ALA A 12 -4.20 0.26 14.47
N HIS A 13 -3.63 -0.79 15.02
CA HIS A 13 -2.99 -1.82 14.20
C HIS A 13 -4.04 -2.69 13.50
N ILE A 14 -3.62 -3.41 12.46
CA ILE A 14 -4.46 -4.39 11.73
C ILE A 14 -5.02 -5.41 12.73
N ASP A 15 -6.28 -5.80 12.57
CA ASP A 15 -7.02 -6.73 13.43
C ASP A 15 -7.25 -6.27 14.88
N ALA A 16 -6.93 -5.04 15.25
CA ALA A 16 -7.26 -4.54 16.61
C ALA A 16 -8.76 -4.34 16.85
N GLY A 17 -9.59 -4.44 15.81
CA GLY A 17 -11.05 -4.36 15.91
C GLY A 17 -11.62 -2.97 15.59
N LYS A 18 -10.91 -2.19 14.76
CA LYS A 18 -11.32 -0.83 14.34
C LYS A 18 -12.70 -0.81 13.68
N SER A 19 -12.91 -1.56 12.60
CA SER A 19 -14.19 -1.62 11.86
C SER A 19 -15.32 -2.17 12.74
N THR A 20 -15.03 -3.13 13.63
CA THR A 20 -15.99 -3.65 14.61
C THR A 20 -16.41 -2.58 15.61
N LEU A 21 -15.47 -1.74 16.06
CA LEU A 21 -15.78 -0.61 16.96
C LEU A 21 -16.63 0.44 16.24
N ALA A 22 -16.30 0.78 14.99
CA ALA A 22 -17.08 1.71 14.18
C ALA A 22 -18.52 1.20 14.00
N ASP A 23 -18.71 -0.08 13.65
CA ASP A 23 -20.04 -0.70 13.55
C ASP A 23 -20.82 -0.59 14.86
N ARG A 24 -20.17 -0.83 15.99
CA ARG A 24 -20.79 -0.75 17.29
C ARG A 24 -21.21 0.69 17.67
N MET A 25 -20.40 1.68 17.28
CA MET A 25 -20.73 3.10 17.46
C MET A 25 -21.97 3.47 16.62
N LEU A 26 -22.04 3.01 15.35
CA LEU A 26 -23.20 3.24 14.48
C LEU A 26 -24.49 2.63 15.05
N GLU A 27 -24.41 1.46 15.67
CA GLU A 27 -25.53 0.79 16.32
C GLU A 27 -26.00 1.56 17.56
N ILE A 28 -25.09 1.91 18.47
CA ILE A 28 -25.41 2.58 19.74
C ILE A 28 -25.98 3.98 19.51
N THR A 29 -25.45 4.72 18.54
CA THR A 29 -25.95 6.06 18.19
C THR A 29 -27.27 6.02 17.43
N GLY A 30 -27.75 4.82 17.02
CA GLY A 30 -28.96 4.66 16.23
C GLY A 30 -28.83 5.19 14.79
N THR A 31 -27.61 5.49 14.34
CA THR A 31 -27.34 5.94 12.95
C THR A 31 -27.73 4.86 11.96
N VAL A 32 -27.54 3.59 12.33
CA VAL A 32 -28.01 2.42 11.57
C VAL A 32 -28.90 1.56 12.48
N GLN A 33 -30.05 1.18 11.98
CA GLN A 33 -30.95 0.28 12.67
C GLN A 33 -30.33 -1.11 12.81
N LYS A 34 -30.52 -1.75 13.95
CA LYS A 34 -29.89 -3.03 14.30
C LYS A 34 -30.17 -4.15 13.28
N ASP A 35 -31.35 -4.17 12.70
CA ASP A 35 -31.80 -5.11 11.67
C ASP A 35 -31.13 -4.88 10.30
N LYS A 36 -30.54 -3.71 10.08
CA LYS A 36 -29.82 -3.34 8.85
C LYS A 36 -28.30 -3.34 9.00
N MET A 37 -27.81 -3.67 10.20
CA MET A 37 -26.36 -3.78 10.44
C MET A 37 -25.80 -5.01 9.72
N THR A 38 -24.74 -4.78 8.96
CA THR A 38 -23.89 -5.84 8.38
C THR A 38 -22.49 -5.68 8.92
N PRO A 39 -21.75 -6.77 9.16
CA PRO A 39 -20.38 -6.66 9.61
C PRO A 39 -19.52 -5.81 8.67
N GLN A 40 -18.69 -4.93 9.23
CA GLN A 40 -17.80 -4.02 8.50
C GLN A 40 -18.59 -3.15 7.50
N LEU A 41 -19.61 -2.47 8.01
CA LEU A 41 -20.55 -1.69 7.18
C LEU A 41 -19.85 -0.56 6.40
N LEU A 42 -18.83 0.05 6.98
CA LEU A 42 -18.06 1.14 6.35
C LEU A 42 -17.08 0.62 5.30
N ASP A 43 -16.66 -0.65 5.37
CA ASP A 43 -15.81 -1.28 4.36
C ASP A 43 -16.66 -1.62 3.12
N SER A 44 -16.68 -0.72 2.16
CA SER A 44 -17.60 -0.79 1.00
C SER A 44 -17.16 -1.79 -0.06
N ASN A 45 -15.87 -2.11 -0.15
CA ASN A 45 -15.30 -3.01 -1.16
C ASN A 45 -15.30 -4.47 -0.64
N PRO A 46 -15.74 -5.46 -1.45
CA PRO A 46 -15.64 -6.88 -1.09
C PRO A 46 -14.22 -7.32 -0.68
N ILE A 47 -13.18 -6.76 -1.31
CA ILE A 47 -11.77 -7.06 -1.01
C ILE A 47 -11.40 -6.61 0.41
N GLU A 48 -11.91 -5.46 0.87
CA GLU A 48 -11.71 -4.97 2.25
C GLU A 48 -12.25 -5.96 3.27
N ARG A 49 -13.48 -6.44 3.04
CA ARG A 49 -14.15 -7.40 3.93
C ARG A 49 -13.48 -8.77 3.94
N GLU A 50 -13.06 -9.28 2.78
CA GLU A 50 -12.39 -10.58 2.68
C GLU A 50 -11.01 -10.56 3.33
N ARG A 51 -10.27 -9.46 3.19
CA ARG A 51 -8.93 -9.28 3.77
C ARG A 51 -8.96 -8.78 5.21
N GLY A 52 -10.12 -8.31 5.71
CA GLY A 52 -10.27 -7.74 7.05
C GLY A 52 -9.53 -6.43 7.25
N ILE A 53 -9.29 -5.67 6.18
CA ILE A 53 -8.54 -4.40 6.21
C ILE A 53 -9.34 -3.29 5.53
N THR A 54 -9.43 -2.14 6.15
CA THR A 54 -9.92 -0.92 5.50
C THR A 54 -8.84 -0.42 4.53
N ILE A 55 -9.21 -0.21 3.27
CA ILE A 55 -8.33 0.30 2.22
C ILE A 55 -8.62 1.77 1.96
N LYS A 56 -9.91 2.15 1.93
CA LYS A 56 -10.35 3.51 1.64
C LYS A 56 -10.93 4.20 2.87
N LEU A 57 -10.59 5.45 3.00
CA LEU A 57 -11.13 6.35 3.98
C LEU A 57 -12.64 6.54 3.78
N ALA A 58 -13.43 6.46 4.85
CA ALA A 58 -14.87 6.66 4.85
C ALA A 58 -15.32 7.57 6.02
N PRO A 59 -15.84 8.77 5.75
CA PRO A 59 -16.42 9.61 6.79
C PRO A 59 -17.84 9.16 7.11
N VAL A 60 -18.23 9.23 8.39
CA VAL A 60 -19.60 9.01 8.83
C VAL A 60 -19.98 9.98 9.95
N THR A 61 -21.16 10.58 9.81
CA THR A 61 -21.73 11.51 10.79
C THR A 61 -22.77 10.78 11.62
N MET A 62 -22.63 10.84 12.94
CA MET A 62 -23.53 10.26 13.94
C MET A 62 -24.07 11.35 14.85
N ASN A 63 -25.28 11.19 15.35
CA ASN A 63 -25.85 12.06 16.37
C ASN A 63 -25.96 11.29 17.69
N TYR A 64 -25.37 11.82 18.76
CA TYR A 64 -25.41 11.18 20.06
C TYR A 64 -25.51 12.22 21.17
N HIS A 65 -26.53 12.12 22.02
CA HIS A 65 -26.83 13.07 23.11
C HIS A 65 -26.85 14.56 22.70
N GLY A 66 -27.29 14.83 21.46
CA GLY A 66 -27.36 16.18 20.90
C GLY A 66 -26.02 16.74 20.41
N TYR A 67 -24.98 15.91 20.35
CA TYR A 67 -23.70 16.19 19.70
C TYR A 67 -23.66 15.56 18.30
N THR A 68 -22.94 16.22 17.39
CA THR A 68 -22.59 15.70 16.08
C THR A 68 -21.20 15.08 16.16
N LEU A 69 -21.11 13.79 15.94
CA LEU A 69 -19.88 13.00 15.97
C LEU A 69 -19.50 12.63 14.54
N ASN A 70 -18.43 13.20 14.02
CA ASN A 70 -17.89 12.87 12.71
C ASN A 70 -16.72 11.89 12.88
N LEU A 71 -16.96 10.63 12.59
CA LEU A 71 -15.91 9.61 12.53
C LEU A 71 -15.36 9.57 11.12
N ILE A 72 -14.04 9.67 10.99
CA ILE A 72 -13.33 9.45 9.73
C ILE A 72 -12.60 8.12 9.86
N ASP A 73 -13.15 7.07 9.24
CA ASP A 73 -12.54 5.74 9.27
C ASP A 73 -11.30 5.70 8.39
N THR A 74 -10.19 5.15 8.91
CA THR A 74 -8.86 5.18 8.28
C THR A 74 -8.37 3.78 7.94
N PRO A 75 -7.56 3.61 6.88
CA PRO A 75 -6.80 2.39 6.68
C PRO A 75 -5.92 2.05 7.89
N GLY A 76 -5.68 0.75 8.09
CA GLY A 76 -4.80 0.27 9.15
C GLY A 76 -3.42 -0.21 8.66
N HIS A 77 -3.14 -0.17 7.35
CA HIS A 77 -1.92 -0.73 6.76
C HIS A 77 -0.92 0.37 6.37
N VAL A 78 0.38 0.08 6.52
CA VAL A 78 1.48 1.02 6.24
C VAL A 78 1.46 1.58 4.81
N ASP A 79 1.07 0.79 3.82
CA ASP A 79 1.00 1.23 2.42
C ASP A 79 -0.01 2.37 2.21
N PHE A 80 -0.95 2.57 3.14
CA PHE A 80 -1.98 3.60 3.10
C PHE A 80 -1.76 4.73 4.12
N ASN A 81 -0.54 4.88 4.64
CA ASN A 81 -0.21 5.94 5.63
C ASN A 81 -0.60 7.35 5.17
N TYR A 82 -0.53 7.61 3.86
CA TYR A 82 -0.98 8.89 3.31
C TYR A 82 -2.47 9.14 3.57
N GLU A 83 -3.34 8.14 3.41
CA GLU A 83 -4.77 8.28 3.69
C GLU A 83 -5.02 8.49 5.19
N VAL A 84 -4.22 7.81 6.05
CA VAL A 84 -4.27 8.02 7.50
C VAL A 84 -3.89 9.46 7.85
N GLU A 85 -2.80 10.00 7.30
CA GLU A 85 -2.36 11.38 7.53
C GLU A 85 -3.48 12.38 7.15
N ARG A 86 -4.09 12.20 5.97
CA ARG A 86 -5.17 13.06 5.49
C ARG A 86 -6.44 13.00 6.34
N ALA A 87 -6.81 11.81 6.79
CA ALA A 87 -7.92 11.65 7.70
C ALA A 87 -7.67 12.35 9.05
N LEU A 88 -6.45 12.19 9.59
CA LEU A 88 -6.07 12.83 10.85
C LEU A 88 -6.02 14.35 10.75
N GLU A 89 -5.56 14.92 9.62
CA GLU A 89 -5.61 16.36 9.37
C GLU A 89 -7.04 16.94 9.42
N ALA A 90 -8.04 16.11 9.08
CA ALA A 90 -9.44 16.49 9.17
C ALA A 90 -10.07 16.23 10.55
N CYS A 91 -9.30 15.79 11.57
CA CYS A 91 -9.79 15.47 12.91
C CYS A 91 -9.32 16.50 13.97
N ASP A 92 -10.01 16.50 15.11
CA ASP A 92 -9.62 17.24 16.32
C ASP A 92 -9.05 16.30 17.38
N GLY A 93 -9.28 14.99 17.25
CA GLY A 93 -8.74 13.96 18.10
C GLY A 93 -8.72 12.58 17.49
N ALA A 94 -8.12 11.63 18.21
CA ALA A 94 -8.02 10.25 17.78
C ALA A 94 -8.23 9.28 18.94
N VAL A 95 -8.95 8.20 18.66
CA VAL A 95 -9.08 7.04 19.55
C VAL A 95 -7.94 6.08 19.23
N LEU A 96 -7.00 5.92 20.15
CA LEU A 96 -5.90 4.98 20.04
C LEU A 96 -6.35 3.60 20.53
N LEU A 97 -6.66 2.70 19.60
CA LEU A 97 -7.21 1.38 19.88
C LEU A 97 -6.11 0.33 19.92
N VAL A 98 -5.94 -0.34 21.05
CA VAL A 98 -4.95 -1.40 21.28
C VAL A 98 -5.66 -2.71 21.60
N ASP A 99 -5.23 -3.80 20.98
CA ASP A 99 -5.72 -5.15 21.23
C ASP A 99 -5.12 -5.71 22.53
N ALA A 100 -5.94 -6.07 23.51
CA ALA A 100 -5.51 -6.65 24.78
C ALA A 100 -4.72 -7.97 24.63
N THR A 101 -4.87 -8.68 23.49
CA THR A 101 -4.17 -9.95 23.25
C THR A 101 -2.80 -9.79 22.62
N LYS A 102 -2.54 -8.65 21.95
CA LYS A 102 -1.29 -8.39 21.21
C LYS A 102 -0.48 -7.23 21.80
N GLY A 103 -1.12 -6.34 22.57
CA GLY A 103 -0.50 -5.13 23.10
C GLY A 103 -0.20 -4.07 22.02
N VAL A 104 0.73 -3.17 22.34
CA VAL A 104 1.20 -2.11 21.44
C VAL A 104 2.03 -2.73 20.30
N GLN A 105 1.79 -2.26 19.08
CA GLN A 105 2.45 -2.73 17.87
C GLN A 105 2.99 -1.55 17.05
N ALA A 106 3.85 -1.80 16.03
CA ALA A 106 4.56 -0.74 15.29
C ALA A 106 3.62 0.31 14.67
N GLN A 107 2.52 -0.11 14.04
CA GLN A 107 1.55 0.82 13.47
C GLN A 107 0.84 1.67 14.54
N THR A 108 0.64 1.11 15.75
CA THR A 108 0.12 1.88 16.89
C THR A 108 1.06 3.03 17.23
N VAL A 109 2.36 2.76 17.28
CA VAL A 109 3.39 3.77 17.56
C VAL A 109 3.48 4.81 16.44
N ALA A 110 3.51 4.35 15.18
CA ALA A 110 3.60 5.23 14.01
C ALA A 110 2.40 6.17 13.89
N ASN A 111 1.17 5.62 13.95
CA ASN A 111 -0.05 6.41 13.87
C ASN A 111 -0.19 7.38 15.07
N LEU A 112 0.25 6.97 16.26
CA LEU A 112 0.30 7.87 17.41
C LEU A 112 1.25 9.05 17.17
N ARG A 113 2.43 8.82 16.58
CA ARG A 113 3.37 9.90 16.24
C ARG A 113 2.75 10.88 15.24
N LEU A 114 2.09 10.39 14.20
CA LEU A 114 1.35 11.22 13.24
C LEU A 114 0.30 12.09 13.96
N ALA A 115 -0.54 11.47 14.79
CA ALA A 115 -1.58 12.18 15.54
C ALA A 115 -0.99 13.24 16.49
N ARG A 116 0.12 12.95 17.17
CA ARG A 116 0.84 13.91 18.04
C ARG A 116 1.45 15.08 17.25
N ASN A 117 2.05 14.80 16.08
CA ASN A 117 2.62 15.84 15.22
C ASN A 117 1.57 16.83 14.73
N LEU A 118 0.33 16.35 14.55
CA LEU A 118 -0.84 17.17 14.21
C LEU A 118 -1.50 17.83 15.42
N GLY A 119 -0.99 17.59 16.63
CA GLY A 119 -1.54 18.18 17.86
C GLY A 119 -2.89 17.61 18.29
N LEU A 120 -3.26 16.41 17.84
CA LEU A 120 -4.55 15.79 18.15
C LEU A 120 -4.63 15.33 19.61
N THR A 121 -5.82 15.46 20.20
CA THR A 121 -6.13 14.88 21.51
C THR A 121 -6.30 13.36 21.37
N ILE A 122 -5.58 12.57 22.18
CA ILE A 122 -5.58 11.11 22.10
C ILE A 122 -6.39 10.51 23.25
N ILE A 123 -7.35 9.64 22.90
CA ILE A 123 -8.09 8.83 23.87
C ILE A 123 -7.57 7.39 23.79
N PRO A 124 -6.83 6.89 24.79
CA PRO A 124 -6.32 5.53 24.80
C PRO A 124 -7.41 4.52 25.15
N VAL A 125 -7.53 3.45 24.34
CA VAL A 125 -8.55 2.42 24.48
C VAL A 125 -7.93 1.04 24.31
N ILE A 126 -8.25 0.13 25.22
CA ILE A 126 -7.91 -1.30 25.15
C ILE A 126 -9.16 -2.06 24.77
N ASN A 127 -9.08 -2.74 23.64
CA ASN A 127 -10.14 -3.56 23.06
C ASN A 127 -9.90 -5.05 23.26
N LYS A 128 -10.94 -5.85 23.02
CA LYS A 128 -10.96 -7.31 23.14
C LYS A 128 -10.74 -7.80 24.57
N ILE A 129 -11.26 -7.08 25.55
CA ILE A 129 -11.20 -7.49 26.97
C ILE A 129 -11.95 -8.81 27.22
N ASP A 130 -12.85 -9.19 26.31
CA ASP A 130 -13.59 -10.45 26.32
C ASP A 130 -12.78 -11.66 25.82
N ALA A 131 -11.60 -11.43 25.23
CA ALA A 131 -10.81 -12.50 24.65
C ALA A 131 -10.10 -13.34 25.74
N PRO A 132 -10.05 -14.70 25.61
CA PRO A 132 -9.43 -15.57 26.61
C PRO A 132 -7.92 -15.32 26.82
N LEU A 133 -7.23 -14.75 25.80
CA LEU A 133 -5.80 -14.46 25.84
C LEU A 133 -5.51 -12.97 26.12
N ALA A 134 -6.50 -12.20 26.61
CA ALA A 134 -6.33 -10.78 26.90
C ALA A 134 -5.43 -10.58 28.11
N ASP A 135 -4.32 -9.86 27.93
CA ASP A 135 -3.49 -9.34 29.03
C ASP A 135 -3.68 -7.83 29.17
N ILE A 136 -4.78 -7.47 29.86
CA ILE A 136 -5.17 -6.07 30.07
C ILE A 136 -4.09 -5.32 30.85
N SER A 137 -3.43 -6.00 31.82
CA SER A 137 -2.41 -5.38 32.66
C SER A 137 -1.16 -5.02 31.87
N ALA A 138 -0.68 -5.92 30.99
CA ALA A 138 0.45 -5.64 30.11
C ALA A 138 0.12 -4.53 29.11
N ALA A 139 -1.03 -4.61 28.41
CA ALA A 139 -1.48 -3.57 27.48
C ALA A 139 -1.61 -2.20 28.14
N THR A 140 -2.12 -2.15 29.39
CA THR A 140 -2.21 -0.91 30.17
C THR A 140 -0.85 -0.30 30.46
N ARG A 141 0.13 -1.11 30.93
CA ARG A 141 1.49 -0.61 31.19
C ARG A 141 2.13 -0.06 29.91
N GLN A 142 2.03 -0.79 28.80
CA GLN A 142 2.58 -0.39 27.51
C GLN A 142 1.98 0.95 27.02
N ILE A 143 0.65 1.12 27.10
CA ILE A 143 -0.03 2.35 26.69
C ILE A 143 0.40 3.52 27.59
N LYS A 144 0.42 3.32 28.90
CA LYS A 144 0.85 4.37 29.87
C LYS A 144 2.27 4.83 29.59
N GLN A 145 3.18 3.90 29.34
CA GLN A 145 4.56 4.19 28.99
C GLN A 145 4.65 4.92 27.62
N LEU A 146 3.96 4.42 26.60
CA LEU A 146 3.95 5.00 25.26
C LEU A 146 3.41 6.44 25.24
N LEU A 147 2.34 6.70 25.98
CA LEU A 147 1.70 8.02 26.07
C LEU A 147 2.33 8.91 27.13
N ASN A 148 3.13 8.36 28.04
CA ASN A 148 3.65 9.02 29.23
C ASN A 148 2.52 9.62 30.11
N ILE A 149 1.50 8.80 30.41
CA ILE A 149 0.33 9.17 31.19
C ILE A 149 0.19 8.32 32.46
N SER A 150 -0.41 8.87 33.49
CA SER A 150 -0.76 8.14 34.73
C SER A 150 -2.21 7.64 34.74
N SER A 151 -3.09 8.25 33.93
CA SER A 151 -4.50 7.87 33.82
C SER A 151 -4.70 6.47 33.22
N GLU A 152 -5.80 5.81 33.62
CA GLU A 152 -6.16 4.52 33.02
C GLU A 152 -6.72 4.69 31.62
N PRO A 153 -6.34 3.81 30.66
CA PRO A 153 -7.00 3.73 29.36
C PRO A 153 -8.45 3.22 29.52
N PHE A 154 -9.28 3.45 28.53
CA PHE A 154 -10.62 2.87 28.46
C PHE A 154 -10.57 1.40 28.09
N PHE A 155 -11.43 0.60 28.75
CA PHE A 155 -11.54 -0.85 28.49
C PHE A 155 -12.85 -1.14 27.77
N ILE A 156 -12.79 -1.78 26.62
CA ILE A 156 -13.96 -2.12 25.81
C ILE A 156 -13.87 -3.52 25.23
N SER A 157 -15.03 -4.05 24.86
CA SER A 157 -15.17 -5.10 23.87
C SER A 157 -16.04 -4.59 22.72
N ALA A 158 -15.44 -4.27 21.60
CA ALA A 158 -16.18 -3.89 20.40
C ALA A 158 -17.11 -5.02 19.93
N LYS A 159 -16.74 -6.30 20.17
CA LYS A 159 -17.52 -7.47 19.83
C LYS A 159 -18.82 -7.56 20.64
N THR A 160 -18.76 -7.40 21.94
CA THR A 160 -19.93 -7.50 22.83
C THR A 160 -20.67 -6.17 23.00
N GLY A 161 -19.99 -5.03 22.73
CA GLY A 161 -20.49 -3.69 22.97
C GLY A 161 -20.17 -3.14 24.37
N GLU A 162 -19.53 -3.94 25.23
CA GLU A 162 -19.15 -3.54 26.58
C GLU A 162 -18.22 -2.32 26.57
N GLY A 163 -18.54 -1.30 27.37
CA GLY A 163 -17.75 -0.08 27.51
C GLY A 163 -17.87 0.93 26.36
N VAL A 164 -18.49 0.58 25.21
CA VAL A 164 -18.51 1.45 24.02
C VAL A 164 -19.38 2.69 24.21
N ALA A 165 -20.51 2.60 24.94
CA ALA A 165 -21.33 3.78 25.26
C ALA A 165 -20.53 4.79 26.13
N ASN A 166 -19.81 4.30 27.14
CA ASN A 166 -18.95 5.14 27.98
C ASN A 166 -17.81 5.77 27.17
N LEU A 167 -17.30 5.07 26.15
CA LEU A 167 -16.30 5.63 25.25
C LEU A 167 -16.89 6.77 24.38
N LEU A 168 -18.13 6.64 23.90
CA LEU A 168 -18.82 7.74 23.20
C LEU A 168 -19.00 8.98 24.09
N ASP A 169 -19.40 8.79 25.36
CA ASP A 169 -19.47 9.88 26.33
C ASP A 169 -18.09 10.53 26.53
N LYS A 170 -17.04 9.72 26.63
CA LYS A 170 -15.67 10.21 26.78
C LYS A 170 -15.21 11.03 25.56
N ILE A 171 -15.55 10.59 24.35
CA ILE A 171 -15.30 11.33 23.11
C ILE A 171 -15.96 12.71 23.14
N ILE A 172 -17.19 12.80 23.62
CA ILE A 172 -17.91 14.07 23.76
C ILE A 172 -17.21 15.00 24.73
N PHE A 173 -16.78 14.50 25.90
CA PHE A 173 -16.25 15.32 26.98
C PHE A 173 -14.77 15.68 26.83
N ASP A 174 -13.94 14.77 26.33
CA ASP A 174 -12.48 14.94 26.30
C ASP A 174 -11.98 15.54 25.00
N LEU A 175 -12.64 15.25 23.86
CA LEU A 175 -12.20 15.83 22.60
C LEU A 175 -12.57 17.32 22.52
N PRO A 176 -11.64 18.16 22.04
CA PRO A 176 -11.93 19.57 21.84
C PRO A 176 -12.98 19.74 20.75
N SER A 177 -13.79 20.76 20.88
CA SER A 177 -14.64 21.23 19.80
C SER A 177 -13.81 21.99 18.75
N PRO A 178 -14.18 21.92 17.45
CA PRO A 178 -13.54 22.75 16.42
C PRO A 178 -13.59 24.23 16.81
N LYS A 179 -12.47 24.92 16.60
CA LYS A 179 -12.43 26.40 16.76
C LYS A 179 -13.15 27.01 15.58
N ILE A 180 -14.22 27.75 15.85
CA ILE A 180 -14.96 28.48 14.81
C ILE A 180 -14.53 29.94 14.85
N GLU A 181 -14.05 30.43 13.72
CA GLU A 181 -13.68 31.83 13.50
C GLU A 181 -14.62 32.44 12.47
N ASP A 182 -15.03 33.67 12.70
CA ASP A 182 -15.84 34.44 11.73
C ASP A 182 -14.92 34.98 10.61
N LYS A 183 -14.63 34.11 9.65
CA LYS A 183 -13.75 34.35 8.50
C LYS A 183 -14.40 33.83 7.23
N PRO A 184 -13.91 34.25 6.04
CA PRO A 184 -14.33 33.68 4.77
C PRO A 184 -14.30 32.16 4.77
N LEU A 185 -15.11 31.54 3.89
CA LEU A 185 -15.14 30.07 3.74
C LEU A 185 -13.75 29.53 3.45
N GLN A 186 -13.32 28.62 4.26
CA GLN A 186 -12.11 27.83 4.10
C GLN A 186 -12.39 26.39 4.47
N ALA A 187 -12.18 25.46 3.53
CA ALA A 187 -12.39 24.05 3.75
C ALA A 187 -11.19 23.24 3.28
N LEU A 188 -10.82 22.22 4.06
CA LEU A 188 -9.78 21.24 3.73
C LEU A 188 -10.38 20.12 2.90
N VAL A 189 -9.80 19.83 1.75
CA VAL A 189 -10.10 18.65 0.95
C VAL A 189 -9.26 17.48 1.47
N PHE A 190 -9.86 16.50 2.13
CA PHE A 190 -9.11 15.38 2.69
C PHE A 190 -9.26 14.08 1.89
N ASN A 191 -10.26 13.97 1.01
CA ASN A 191 -10.40 12.85 0.08
C ASN A 191 -11.28 13.22 -1.11
N SER A 192 -11.25 12.40 -2.18
CA SER A 192 -12.16 12.48 -3.31
C SER A 192 -12.40 11.10 -3.90
N VAL A 193 -13.62 10.87 -4.40
CA VAL A 193 -14.01 9.63 -5.08
C VAL A 193 -14.76 9.98 -6.36
N PHE A 194 -14.68 9.09 -7.34
CA PHE A 194 -15.41 9.23 -8.58
C PHE A 194 -16.64 8.33 -8.59
N ASP A 195 -17.78 8.91 -8.84
CA ASP A 195 -19.05 8.21 -9.07
C ASP A 195 -19.43 8.32 -10.55
N THR A 196 -19.81 7.20 -11.18
CA THR A 196 -20.10 7.16 -12.62
C THR A 196 -21.28 8.03 -13.04
N HIS A 197 -22.19 8.35 -12.13
CA HIS A 197 -23.39 9.14 -12.38
C HIS A 197 -23.24 10.60 -11.95
N LEU A 198 -22.53 10.83 -10.84
CA LEU A 198 -22.42 12.13 -10.19
C LEU A 198 -21.10 12.86 -10.49
N GLY A 199 -20.14 12.15 -11.08
CA GLY A 199 -18.80 12.67 -11.27
C GLY A 199 -17.97 12.63 -9.97
N VAL A 200 -17.09 13.60 -9.77
CA VAL A 200 -16.21 13.66 -8.60
C VAL A 200 -16.98 14.15 -7.39
N ILE A 201 -16.97 13.35 -6.32
CA ILE A 201 -17.45 13.67 -4.98
C ILE A 201 -16.23 13.99 -4.12
N THR A 202 -16.16 15.18 -3.59
CA THR A 202 -15.03 15.66 -2.78
C THR A 202 -15.42 15.68 -1.32
N PHE A 203 -14.61 15.09 -0.44
CA PHE A 203 -14.81 15.10 1.00
C PHE A 203 -14.07 16.28 1.62
N VAL A 204 -14.78 17.08 2.40
CA VAL A 204 -14.27 18.32 2.93
C VAL A 204 -14.53 18.44 4.43
N ARG A 205 -13.60 19.09 5.13
CA ARG A 205 -13.81 19.63 6.46
C ARG A 205 -13.90 21.14 6.35
N VAL A 206 -15.01 21.73 6.70
CA VAL A 206 -15.19 23.20 6.75
C VAL A 206 -14.48 23.71 8.00
N ILE A 207 -13.46 24.55 7.83
CA ILE A 207 -12.68 25.12 8.93
C ILE A 207 -13.29 26.45 9.39
N THR A 208 -13.57 27.37 8.45
CA THR A 208 -14.21 28.64 8.71
C THR A 208 -15.31 28.92 7.69
N GLY A 209 -16.24 29.79 8.03
CA GLY A 209 -17.37 30.16 7.18
C GLY A 209 -18.36 29.00 6.99
N ASP A 210 -19.33 29.22 6.12
CA ASP A 210 -20.39 28.26 5.79
C ASP A 210 -20.36 27.92 4.31
N LEU A 211 -20.57 26.66 3.97
CA LEU A 211 -20.64 26.14 2.61
C LEU A 211 -22.10 25.91 2.23
N HIS A 212 -22.56 26.49 1.13
CA HIS A 212 -23.93 26.37 0.66
C HIS A 212 -24.02 25.62 -0.69
N THR A 213 -25.15 24.98 -0.90
CA THR A 213 -25.49 24.43 -2.23
C THR A 213 -25.57 25.57 -3.23
N GLY A 214 -24.91 25.42 -4.38
CA GLY A 214 -24.86 26.43 -5.44
C GLY A 214 -23.68 27.39 -5.35
N ASP A 215 -22.87 27.33 -4.28
CA ASP A 215 -21.69 28.17 -4.15
C ASP A 215 -20.70 27.93 -5.29
N LYS A 216 -20.13 29.03 -5.80
CA LYS A 216 -19.03 28.98 -6.75
C LYS A 216 -17.71 28.94 -6.00
N LEU A 217 -17.04 27.82 -6.10
CA LEU A 217 -15.88 27.45 -5.27
C LEU A 217 -14.60 27.44 -6.11
N GLU A 218 -13.47 27.74 -5.48
CA GLU A 218 -12.13 27.68 -6.06
C GLU A 218 -11.20 26.84 -5.18
N PHE A 219 -10.45 25.93 -5.79
CA PHE A 219 -9.35 25.20 -5.17
C PHE A 219 -8.07 26.02 -5.30
N LEU A 220 -7.48 26.45 -4.20
CA LEU A 220 -6.39 27.44 -4.19
C LEU A 220 -5.09 26.93 -4.84
N ASN A 221 -4.73 25.64 -4.67
CA ASN A 221 -3.49 25.11 -5.23
C ASN A 221 -3.65 24.65 -6.70
N SER A 222 -4.80 24.09 -7.07
CA SER A 222 -5.04 23.67 -8.45
C SER A 222 -5.60 24.77 -9.34
N GLY A 223 -6.15 25.86 -8.77
CA GLY A 223 -6.83 26.93 -9.49
C GLY A 223 -8.15 26.51 -10.14
N GLN A 224 -8.65 25.30 -9.83
CA GLN A 224 -9.88 24.79 -10.42
C GLN A 224 -11.09 25.47 -9.80
N VAL A 225 -11.95 26.02 -10.64
CA VAL A 225 -13.23 26.62 -10.23
C VAL A 225 -14.36 25.67 -10.57
N LEU A 226 -15.32 25.52 -9.65
CA LEU A 226 -16.51 24.68 -9.82
C LEU A 226 -17.72 25.28 -9.09
N THR A 227 -18.89 24.68 -9.32
CA THR A 227 -20.10 24.98 -8.54
C THR A 227 -20.49 23.76 -7.70
N ALA A 228 -20.78 23.97 -6.43
CA ALA A 228 -21.27 22.93 -5.54
C ALA A 228 -22.71 22.52 -5.94
N SER A 229 -22.83 21.50 -6.78
CA SER A 229 -24.15 21.05 -7.29
C SER A 229 -25.02 20.49 -6.17
N GLU A 230 -24.41 19.74 -5.26
CA GLU A 230 -25.01 19.16 -4.07
C GLU A 230 -23.97 19.14 -2.96
N ILE A 231 -24.39 19.38 -1.74
CA ILE A 231 -23.56 19.23 -0.54
C ILE A 231 -24.31 18.39 0.50
N GLY A 232 -23.59 17.74 1.41
CA GLY A 232 -24.23 16.94 2.44
C GLY A 232 -23.24 16.22 3.35
N VAL A 233 -23.76 15.28 4.12
CA VAL A 233 -23.02 14.42 5.06
C VAL A 233 -23.28 12.94 4.76
N PHE A 234 -22.47 12.06 5.34
CA PHE A 234 -22.68 10.62 5.27
C PHE A 234 -23.21 10.09 6.61
N SER A 235 -24.42 9.48 6.61
CA SER A 235 -25.06 8.95 7.82
C SER A 235 -25.75 7.57 7.61
N PRO A 236 -25.08 6.48 7.36
CA PRO A 236 -23.83 6.28 6.61
C PRO A 236 -24.01 6.55 5.10
N LYS A 237 -25.28 6.55 4.60
CA LYS A 237 -25.57 6.95 3.21
C LYS A 237 -25.50 8.46 3.07
N ARG A 238 -25.36 8.93 1.84
CA ARG A 238 -25.40 10.37 1.55
C ARG A 238 -26.73 10.97 2.01
N GLU A 239 -26.65 12.05 2.76
CA GLU A 239 -27.76 12.88 3.20
C GLU A 239 -27.50 14.31 2.74
N GLU A 240 -28.29 14.79 1.79
CA GLU A 240 -28.19 16.14 1.25
C GLU A 240 -28.47 17.19 2.35
N LYS A 241 -27.68 18.24 2.38
CA LYS A 241 -27.84 19.41 3.24
C LYS A 241 -27.83 20.69 2.39
N LYS A 242 -28.50 21.72 2.86
CA LYS A 242 -28.44 23.05 2.21
C LYS A 242 -27.21 23.83 2.61
N VAL A 243 -26.70 23.57 3.83
CA VAL A 243 -25.57 24.27 4.44
C VAL A 243 -24.73 23.27 5.22
N ILE A 244 -23.40 23.37 5.11
CA ILE A 244 -22.44 22.73 6.00
C ILE A 244 -21.69 23.86 6.72
N THR A 245 -21.91 23.95 8.04
CA THR A 245 -21.33 25.02 8.87
C THR A 245 -19.89 24.70 9.27
N ALA A 246 -19.15 25.75 9.65
CA ALA A 246 -17.79 25.60 10.18
C ALA A 246 -17.67 24.51 11.24
N GLY A 247 -16.59 23.76 11.20
CA GLY A 247 -16.28 22.64 12.09
C GLY A 247 -16.83 21.28 11.62
N ASN A 248 -17.76 21.24 10.68
CA ASN A 248 -18.34 19.98 10.19
C ASN A 248 -17.52 19.34 9.05
N VAL A 249 -17.70 18.03 8.93
CA VAL A 249 -17.23 17.21 7.82
C VAL A 249 -18.40 16.94 6.89
N GLY A 250 -18.16 16.96 5.58
CA GLY A 250 -19.19 16.68 4.60
C GLY A 250 -18.64 16.36 3.23
N TYR A 251 -19.52 16.32 2.24
CA TYR A 251 -19.16 16.10 0.84
C TYR A 251 -19.71 17.20 -0.06
N ILE A 252 -19.06 17.34 -1.23
CA ILE A 252 -19.48 18.21 -2.32
C ILE A 252 -19.53 17.38 -3.60
N ILE A 253 -20.64 17.41 -4.32
CA ILE A 253 -20.72 16.91 -5.69
C ILE A 253 -20.32 18.04 -6.62
N THR A 254 -19.23 17.82 -7.35
CA THR A 254 -18.59 18.87 -8.15
C THR A 254 -19.06 18.90 -9.60
N GLY A 255 -19.69 17.83 -10.09
CA GLY A 255 -20.05 17.65 -11.50
C GLY A 255 -18.83 17.49 -12.43
N LEU A 256 -17.61 17.51 -11.92
CA LEU A 256 -16.40 17.27 -12.69
C LEU A 256 -16.31 15.78 -13.08
N LYS A 257 -15.82 15.54 -14.30
CA LYS A 257 -15.59 14.16 -14.80
C LYS A 257 -14.14 13.70 -14.64
N ASP A 258 -13.25 14.59 -14.21
CA ASP A 258 -11.82 14.34 -14.08
C ASP A 258 -11.37 14.63 -12.66
N ILE A 259 -11.04 13.57 -11.91
CA ILE A 259 -10.59 13.68 -10.51
C ILE A 259 -9.20 14.32 -10.38
N HIS A 260 -8.36 14.26 -11.42
CA HIS A 260 -7.01 14.83 -11.40
C HIS A 260 -6.99 16.34 -11.27
N ARG A 261 -8.15 16.99 -11.47
CA ARG A 261 -8.33 18.42 -11.25
C ARG A 261 -8.54 18.80 -9.79
N ILE A 262 -8.85 17.80 -8.95
CA ILE A 262 -9.03 17.98 -7.50
C ILE A 262 -7.85 17.34 -6.81
N LEU A 263 -7.07 18.16 -6.15
CA LEU A 263 -5.91 17.69 -5.40
C LEU A 263 -6.32 17.46 -3.94
N VAL A 264 -6.12 16.25 -3.44
CA VAL A 264 -6.33 15.95 -2.02
C VAL A 264 -5.30 16.72 -1.19
N GLY A 265 -5.74 17.35 -0.10
CA GLY A 265 -4.96 18.31 0.68
C GLY A 265 -5.08 19.76 0.21
N ASP A 266 -5.84 20.03 -0.86
CA ASP A 266 -6.07 21.39 -1.33
C ASP A 266 -7.04 22.15 -0.40
N THR A 267 -7.00 23.46 -0.49
CA THR A 267 -7.88 24.37 0.23
C THR A 267 -8.96 24.89 -0.69
N LEU A 268 -10.21 24.77 -0.26
CA LEU A 268 -11.39 25.20 -0.97
C LEU A 268 -11.92 26.48 -0.32
N CYS A 269 -12.29 27.47 -1.15
CA CYS A 269 -12.90 28.73 -0.72
C CYS A 269 -13.94 29.22 -1.74
N LEU A 270 -14.67 30.28 -1.41
CA LEU A 270 -15.51 30.98 -2.39
C LEU A 270 -14.64 31.64 -3.47
N ALA A 271 -14.97 31.44 -4.75
CA ALA A 271 -14.21 31.98 -5.86
C ALA A 271 -14.13 33.54 -5.85
N THR A 272 -15.10 34.20 -5.22
CA THR A 272 -15.12 35.65 -5.04
C THR A 272 -14.15 36.13 -3.96
N GLN A 273 -13.70 35.24 -3.06
CA GLN A 273 -12.86 35.54 -1.89
C GLN A 273 -11.50 34.84 -1.94
N SER A 274 -11.14 34.23 -3.07
CA SER A 274 -9.90 33.42 -3.19
C SER A 274 -8.62 34.20 -2.88
N LYS A 275 -8.62 35.53 -3.09
CA LYS A 275 -7.48 36.40 -2.76
C LYS A 275 -7.35 36.73 -1.27
N GLU A 276 -8.40 36.53 -0.49
CA GLU A 276 -8.46 36.82 0.95
C GLU A 276 -8.12 35.59 1.81
N VAL A 277 -8.16 34.40 1.18
CA VAL A 277 -7.94 33.11 1.87
C VAL A 277 -6.54 32.60 1.58
N THR A 278 -5.82 32.21 2.62
CA THR A 278 -4.50 31.56 2.49
C THR A 278 -4.66 30.04 2.45
N PRO A 279 -3.87 29.31 1.62
CA PRO A 279 -3.89 27.86 1.62
C PRO A 279 -3.60 27.27 2.99
N LEU A 280 -4.34 26.21 3.35
CA LEU A 280 -4.07 25.44 4.56
C LEU A 280 -2.70 24.72 4.41
N PRO A 281 -1.95 24.57 5.50
CA PRO A 281 -0.69 23.83 5.47
C PRO A 281 -0.95 22.34 5.19
N GLY A 282 0.08 21.62 4.70
CA GLY A 282 0.04 20.16 4.58
C GLY A 282 -0.18 19.63 3.17
N PHE A 283 -0.45 20.48 2.17
CA PHE A 283 -0.54 20.02 0.78
C PHE A 283 0.78 19.37 0.33
N ARG A 284 0.72 18.08 -0.04
CA ARG A 284 1.84 17.32 -0.61
C ARG A 284 1.35 16.51 -1.80
N LYS A 285 2.13 16.51 -2.87
CA LYS A 285 1.87 15.62 -4.01
C LYS A 285 2.31 14.22 -3.64
N ILE A 286 1.44 13.24 -3.87
CA ILE A 286 1.74 11.83 -3.63
C ILE A 286 2.71 11.35 -4.71
N HIS A 287 3.74 10.61 -4.30
CA HIS A 287 4.65 9.92 -5.19
C HIS A 287 4.58 8.42 -4.94
N PRO A 288 4.51 7.60 -5.98
CA PRO A 288 4.56 6.14 -5.83
C PRO A 288 5.96 5.70 -5.37
N ASN A 289 6.01 4.66 -4.56
CA ASN A 289 7.24 4.08 -4.02
C ASN A 289 7.64 2.78 -4.72
N VAL A 290 6.66 2.06 -5.28
CA VAL A 290 6.81 0.74 -5.90
C VAL A 290 6.27 0.80 -7.31
N PHE A 291 7.01 0.23 -8.24
CA PHE A 291 6.62 0.17 -9.64
C PHE A 291 6.54 -1.28 -10.11
N LEU A 292 5.46 -1.64 -10.79
CA LEU A 292 5.32 -2.91 -11.48
C LEU A 292 5.01 -2.68 -12.95
N ASP A 293 5.62 -3.49 -13.81
CA ASP A 293 5.25 -3.56 -15.21
C ASP A 293 4.11 -4.58 -15.35
N MET A 294 2.92 -4.13 -15.72
CA MET A 294 1.73 -4.95 -15.87
C MET A 294 1.42 -5.18 -17.34
N TYR A 295 1.25 -6.44 -17.70
CA TYR A 295 0.87 -6.85 -19.05
C TYR A 295 -0.45 -7.63 -18.99
N PRO A 296 -1.38 -7.44 -19.94
CA PRO A 296 -2.57 -8.27 -19.99
C PRO A 296 -2.16 -9.72 -20.31
N ALA A 297 -2.84 -10.69 -19.70
CA ALA A 297 -2.58 -12.11 -19.98
C ALA A 297 -2.85 -12.47 -21.47
N ASP A 298 -3.81 -11.80 -22.10
CA ASP A 298 -4.04 -11.79 -23.53
C ASP A 298 -3.63 -10.43 -24.11
N GLY A 299 -2.58 -10.43 -24.94
CA GLY A 299 -2.02 -9.20 -25.54
C GLY A 299 -3.03 -8.37 -26.36
N SER A 300 -4.15 -8.95 -26.80
CA SER A 300 -5.23 -8.23 -27.48
C SER A 300 -5.99 -7.26 -26.56
N GLN A 301 -5.92 -7.47 -25.23
CA GLN A 301 -6.63 -6.70 -24.20
C GLN A 301 -5.83 -5.49 -23.67
N TYR A 302 -4.78 -5.05 -24.37
CA TYR A 302 -3.97 -3.90 -23.90
C TYR A 302 -4.81 -2.61 -23.72
N ARG A 303 -5.72 -2.33 -24.66
CA ARG A 303 -6.61 -1.15 -24.56
C ARG A 303 -7.54 -1.24 -23.36
N ASP A 304 -8.09 -2.43 -23.12
CA ASP A 304 -8.97 -2.67 -21.98
C ASP A 304 -8.22 -2.47 -20.65
N LEU A 305 -6.93 -2.91 -20.59
CA LEU A 305 -6.07 -2.68 -19.41
C LEU A 305 -5.82 -1.19 -19.17
N VAL A 306 -5.52 -0.41 -20.22
CA VAL A 306 -5.34 1.04 -20.10
C VAL A 306 -6.62 1.70 -19.60
N ASP A 307 -7.77 1.38 -20.21
CA ASP A 307 -9.07 1.94 -19.83
C ASP A 307 -9.46 1.56 -18.39
N ALA A 308 -9.20 0.32 -17.96
CA ALA A 308 -9.45 -0.13 -16.60
C ALA A 308 -8.56 0.61 -15.59
N LEU A 309 -7.26 0.76 -15.87
CA LEU A 309 -6.34 1.51 -15.01
C LEU A 309 -6.72 2.98 -14.92
N GLU A 310 -7.12 3.63 -16.03
CA GLU A 310 -7.60 5.02 -15.98
C GLU A 310 -8.88 5.15 -15.13
N LYS A 311 -9.80 4.17 -15.19
CA LYS A 311 -10.97 4.14 -14.28
C LYS A 311 -10.57 3.95 -12.82
N LEU A 312 -9.57 3.11 -12.54
CA LEU A 312 -9.07 2.92 -11.18
C LEU A 312 -8.41 4.19 -10.64
N LYS A 313 -7.65 4.90 -11.47
CA LYS A 313 -7.04 6.21 -11.14
C LYS A 313 -8.08 7.27 -10.75
N LEU A 314 -9.29 7.21 -11.30
CA LEU A 314 -10.37 8.11 -10.90
C LEU A 314 -10.74 7.99 -9.41
N ASN A 315 -10.41 6.88 -8.78
CA ASN A 315 -10.67 6.62 -7.36
C ASN A 315 -9.39 6.43 -6.53
N ASP A 316 -8.22 6.65 -7.13
CA ASP A 316 -6.93 6.41 -6.51
C ASP A 316 -5.88 7.39 -7.04
N SER A 317 -5.73 8.48 -6.32
CA SER A 317 -4.81 9.57 -6.70
C SER A 317 -3.32 9.19 -6.58
N ALA A 318 -3.01 8.08 -5.93
CA ALA A 318 -1.65 7.57 -5.78
C ALA A 318 -1.18 6.74 -6.98
N LEU A 319 -2.12 6.24 -7.79
CA LEU A 319 -1.82 5.45 -8.98
C LEU A 319 -1.22 6.31 -10.09
N THR A 320 -0.06 5.90 -10.59
CA THR A 320 0.55 6.48 -11.80
C THR A 320 0.68 5.41 -12.88
N THR A 321 0.48 5.80 -14.14
CA THR A 321 0.51 4.89 -15.28
C THR A 321 1.40 5.43 -16.38
N GLN A 322 2.21 4.56 -17.00
CA GLN A 322 3.05 4.87 -18.15
C GLN A 322 3.04 3.69 -19.12
N GLY A 323 2.70 3.93 -20.39
CA GLY A 323 2.76 2.89 -21.41
C GLY A 323 4.18 2.38 -21.62
N ILE A 324 4.32 1.06 -21.71
CA ILE A 324 5.58 0.36 -21.98
C ILE A 324 5.39 -0.66 -23.09
N ASN A 325 6.48 -1.05 -23.74
CA ASN A 325 6.46 -2.07 -24.78
C ASN A 325 7.61 -3.06 -24.58
N SER A 326 7.26 -4.33 -24.47
CA SER A 326 8.22 -5.43 -24.39
C SER A 326 8.25 -6.19 -25.70
N PRO A 327 9.43 -6.50 -26.27
CA PRO A 327 9.53 -7.32 -27.49
C PRO A 327 8.89 -8.70 -27.34
N ILE A 328 8.72 -9.19 -26.10
CA ILE A 328 8.27 -10.56 -25.80
C ILE A 328 6.83 -10.57 -25.28
N LEU A 329 6.49 -9.68 -24.34
CA LEU A 329 5.16 -9.59 -23.72
C LEU A 329 4.22 -8.63 -24.45
N GLY A 330 4.73 -7.88 -25.44
CA GLY A 330 3.95 -6.89 -26.15
C GLY A 330 3.76 -5.59 -25.38
N GLN A 331 2.63 -4.92 -25.63
CA GLN A 331 2.29 -3.68 -24.98
C GLN A 331 1.83 -3.93 -23.53
N GLY A 332 2.29 -3.10 -22.61
CA GLY A 332 1.96 -3.13 -21.20
C GLY A 332 1.92 -1.74 -20.58
N VAL A 333 1.68 -1.69 -19.29
CA VAL A 333 1.63 -0.45 -18.53
C VAL A 333 2.52 -0.58 -17.30
N LYS A 334 3.45 0.34 -17.12
CA LYS A 334 4.15 0.54 -15.86
C LYS A 334 3.23 1.27 -14.91
N VAL A 335 2.97 0.69 -13.77
CA VAL A 335 2.08 1.23 -12.75
C VAL A 335 2.87 1.51 -11.49
N GLY A 336 2.73 2.73 -10.96
CA GLY A 336 3.30 3.12 -9.67
C GLY A 336 2.28 2.99 -8.56
N PHE A 337 2.72 2.46 -7.40
CA PHE A 337 1.92 2.14 -6.21
C PHE A 337 2.57 2.71 -4.95
N LEU A 338 1.80 2.86 -3.88
CA LEU A 338 2.32 3.24 -2.57
C LEU A 338 3.14 2.11 -1.93
N GLY A 339 2.69 0.85 -2.11
CA GLY A 339 3.34 -0.34 -1.59
C GLY A 339 2.87 -1.62 -2.29
N LEU A 340 3.33 -2.79 -1.83
CA LEU A 340 2.98 -4.08 -2.44
C LEU A 340 1.51 -4.45 -2.22
N LEU A 341 0.96 -4.26 -1.03
CA LEU A 341 -0.46 -4.54 -0.78
C LEU A 341 -1.36 -3.70 -1.69
N HIS A 342 -1.00 -2.43 -1.91
CA HIS A 342 -1.70 -1.57 -2.86
C HIS A 342 -1.69 -2.19 -4.27
N SER A 343 -0.54 -2.70 -4.74
CA SER A 343 -0.44 -3.35 -6.05
C SER A 343 -1.26 -4.63 -6.15
N GLU A 344 -1.31 -5.44 -5.08
CA GLU A 344 -2.13 -6.65 -5.03
C GLU A 344 -3.62 -6.32 -5.11
N VAL A 345 -4.07 -5.31 -4.36
CA VAL A 345 -5.47 -4.85 -4.36
C VAL A 345 -5.87 -4.37 -5.76
N VAL A 346 -5.03 -3.58 -6.42
CA VAL A 346 -5.29 -3.11 -7.79
C VAL A 346 -5.32 -4.28 -8.78
N GLY A 347 -4.39 -5.24 -8.66
CA GLY A 347 -4.39 -6.46 -9.49
C GLY A 347 -5.67 -7.27 -9.32
N GLU A 348 -6.12 -7.47 -8.08
CA GLU A 348 -7.36 -8.18 -7.77
C GLU A 348 -8.61 -7.44 -8.27
N ARG A 349 -8.61 -6.10 -8.22
CA ARG A 349 -9.68 -5.27 -8.80
C ARG A 349 -9.71 -5.36 -10.33
N LEU A 350 -8.55 -5.37 -11.00
CA LEU A 350 -8.49 -5.57 -12.46
C LEU A 350 -9.10 -6.91 -12.86
N GLU A 351 -8.84 -7.97 -12.13
CA GLU A 351 -9.39 -9.28 -12.39
C GLU A 351 -10.90 -9.37 -12.08
N ARG A 352 -11.34 -8.92 -10.89
CA ARG A 352 -12.72 -9.08 -10.41
C ARG A 352 -13.71 -8.07 -11.01
N GLU A 353 -13.31 -6.78 -11.12
CA GLU A 353 -14.21 -5.71 -11.58
C GLU A 353 -14.22 -5.59 -13.10
N PHE A 354 -13.09 -5.89 -13.76
CA PHE A 354 -12.94 -5.69 -15.21
C PHE A 354 -12.75 -7.00 -15.99
N GLY A 355 -12.57 -8.15 -15.31
CA GLY A 355 -12.31 -9.44 -15.96
C GLY A 355 -10.97 -9.49 -16.69
N LEU A 356 -9.98 -8.72 -16.24
CA LEU A 356 -8.67 -8.56 -16.87
C LEU A 356 -7.59 -9.21 -15.99
N PRO A 357 -7.25 -10.49 -16.23
CA PRO A 357 -6.09 -11.08 -15.59
C PRO A 357 -4.80 -10.44 -16.12
N VAL A 358 -3.91 -10.04 -15.21
CA VAL A 358 -2.67 -9.35 -15.54
C VAL A 358 -1.44 -10.15 -15.11
N ILE A 359 -0.38 -10.04 -15.91
CA ILE A 359 0.96 -10.52 -15.56
C ILE A 359 1.72 -9.33 -14.96
N ALA A 360 1.91 -9.35 -13.65
CA ALA A 360 2.75 -8.38 -12.97
C ALA A 360 4.20 -8.86 -12.96
N VAL A 361 5.09 -8.00 -13.41
CA VAL A 361 6.53 -8.26 -13.43
C VAL A 361 7.17 -7.66 -12.17
N SER A 362 8.34 -8.18 -11.80
CA SER A 362 9.07 -7.87 -10.55
C SER A 362 8.92 -6.44 -10.05
N PRO A 363 8.56 -6.24 -8.77
CA PRO A 363 8.50 -4.91 -8.19
C PRO A 363 9.87 -4.25 -8.27
N SER A 364 9.88 -2.99 -8.63
CA SER A 364 11.06 -2.15 -8.66
C SER A 364 10.83 -0.86 -7.88
N VAL A 365 11.92 -0.22 -7.52
CA VAL A 365 11.93 1.11 -6.91
C VAL A 365 12.57 2.09 -7.88
N GLU A 366 12.43 3.37 -7.64
CA GLU A 366 13.22 4.34 -8.37
C GLU A 366 14.69 4.25 -7.96
N TYR A 367 15.59 4.23 -8.92
CA TYR A 367 17.02 4.37 -8.73
C TYR A 367 17.50 5.69 -9.34
N LYS A 368 18.55 6.26 -8.78
CA LYS A 368 19.16 7.46 -9.30
C LYS A 368 20.60 7.19 -9.68
N VAL A 369 21.04 7.68 -10.82
CA VAL A 369 22.46 7.66 -11.21
C VAL A 369 22.91 9.05 -11.60
N LYS A 370 24.16 9.36 -11.25
CA LYS A 370 24.88 10.51 -11.75
C LYS A 370 25.78 10.05 -12.87
N LEU A 371 25.57 10.60 -14.06
CA LEU A 371 26.37 10.28 -15.23
C LEU A 371 27.69 11.06 -15.21
N ARG A 372 28.71 10.58 -15.92
CA ARG A 372 30.04 11.24 -16.01
C ARG A 372 29.98 12.66 -16.60
N ASN A 373 28.93 12.98 -17.34
CA ASN A 373 28.69 14.35 -17.85
C ASN A 373 28.02 15.28 -16.81
N GLY A 374 27.81 14.80 -15.57
CA GLY A 374 27.18 15.55 -14.48
C GLY A 374 25.66 15.50 -14.44
N THR A 375 25.00 14.90 -15.45
CA THR A 375 23.53 14.79 -15.49
C THR A 375 23.05 13.72 -14.51
N GLU A 376 22.00 14.00 -13.76
CA GLU A 376 21.29 13.00 -12.96
C GLU A 376 20.15 12.38 -13.76
N LYS A 377 19.99 11.06 -13.64
CA LYS A 377 18.90 10.30 -14.25
C LYS A 377 18.23 9.45 -13.21
N ILE A 378 16.89 9.55 -13.10
CA ILE A 378 16.05 8.68 -12.26
C ILE A 378 15.34 7.69 -13.18
N PHE A 379 15.23 6.44 -12.76
CA PHE A 379 14.58 5.37 -13.51
C PHE A 379 14.13 4.25 -12.57
N SER A 380 13.09 3.52 -12.96
CA SER A 380 12.51 2.41 -12.18
C SER A 380 12.48 1.08 -12.95
N SER A 381 12.94 1.05 -14.20
CA SER A 381 12.97 -0.16 -15.01
C SER A 381 14.40 -0.57 -15.35
N ALA A 382 14.64 -1.89 -15.36
CA ALA A 382 15.91 -2.45 -15.81
C ALA A 382 16.19 -2.14 -17.29
N SER A 383 15.14 -1.92 -18.11
CA SER A 383 15.29 -1.50 -19.51
C SER A 383 15.89 -0.10 -19.66
N ASP A 384 15.65 0.78 -18.69
CA ASP A 384 16.09 2.18 -18.70
C ASP A 384 17.47 2.38 -18.05
N PHE A 385 18.07 1.27 -17.55
CA PHE A 385 19.39 1.30 -16.93
C PHE A 385 20.44 1.78 -17.92
N PRO A 386 21.18 2.87 -17.61
CA PRO A 386 22.21 3.41 -18.51
C PRO A 386 23.37 2.43 -18.70
N ASP A 387 24.13 2.64 -19.77
CA ASP A 387 25.38 1.91 -19.98
C ASP A 387 26.30 2.12 -18.74
N PRO A 388 26.79 1.04 -18.09
CA PRO A 388 27.69 1.13 -16.96
C PRO A 388 28.91 2.00 -17.19
N ALA A 389 29.40 2.10 -18.43
CA ALA A 389 30.57 2.91 -18.78
C ALA A 389 30.38 4.42 -18.60
N ILE A 390 29.13 4.92 -18.66
CA ILE A 390 28.81 6.35 -18.50
C ILE A 390 28.34 6.71 -17.09
N ILE A 391 28.12 5.73 -16.21
CA ILE A 391 27.72 5.97 -14.83
C ILE A 391 28.96 6.41 -14.01
N ALA A 392 28.82 7.51 -13.27
CA ALA A 392 29.81 7.98 -12.30
C ALA A 392 29.48 7.47 -10.89
N GLN A 393 28.22 7.59 -10.47
CA GLN A 393 27.72 7.18 -9.15
C GLN A 393 26.29 6.67 -9.28
N GLY A 394 25.94 5.63 -8.51
CA GLY A 394 24.60 5.09 -8.37
C GLY A 394 24.04 5.36 -6.97
N PHE A 395 22.72 5.49 -6.87
CA PHE A 395 22.02 5.72 -5.60
C PHE A 395 20.77 4.86 -5.54
N GLU A 396 20.52 4.27 -4.38
CA GLU A 396 19.29 3.55 -4.06
C GLU A 396 18.46 4.29 -3.01
N PRO A 397 17.12 4.17 -3.04
CA PRO A 397 16.26 4.79 -2.04
C PRO A 397 16.35 4.02 -0.72
N MET A 398 16.35 4.77 0.38
CA MET A 398 16.41 4.23 1.72
C MET A 398 15.10 4.47 2.47
N ALA A 399 14.77 3.57 3.38
CA ALA A 399 13.66 3.69 4.30
C ALA A 399 14.15 3.57 5.75
N THR A 400 13.65 4.43 6.62
CA THR A 400 13.72 4.22 8.06
C THR A 400 12.62 3.25 8.44
N VAL A 401 13.02 2.11 8.95
CA VAL A 401 12.14 1.01 9.32
C VAL A 401 12.04 0.93 10.83
N LYS A 402 10.83 0.88 11.36
CA LYS A 402 10.53 0.73 12.78
C LYS A 402 9.92 -0.64 13.02
N ILE A 403 10.57 -1.43 13.84
CA ILE A 403 10.13 -2.78 14.17
C ILE A 403 9.83 -2.82 15.67
N VAL A 404 8.61 -3.22 16.01
CA VAL A 404 8.25 -3.51 17.40
C VAL A 404 8.14 -5.02 17.55
N VAL A 405 8.89 -5.57 18.51
CA VAL A 405 8.99 -7.00 18.73
C VAL A 405 9.18 -7.30 20.22
N THR A 406 8.82 -8.51 20.66
CA THR A 406 9.11 -8.96 22.03
C THR A 406 10.60 -9.24 22.20
N ASP A 407 11.13 -9.03 23.40
CA ASP A 407 12.56 -9.17 23.74
C ASP A 407 13.16 -10.50 23.23
N LYS A 408 12.41 -11.59 23.32
CA LYS A 408 12.82 -12.94 22.87
C LYS A 408 13.33 -12.99 21.42
N TYR A 409 12.80 -12.16 20.52
CA TYR A 409 13.10 -12.22 19.08
C TYR A 409 14.02 -11.11 18.59
N VAL A 410 14.47 -10.21 19.48
CA VAL A 410 15.32 -9.06 19.14
C VAL A 410 16.57 -9.51 18.36
N GLY A 411 17.30 -10.52 18.85
CA GLY A 411 18.51 -10.99 18.17
C GLY A 411 18.25 -11.52 16.76
N ALA A 412 17.19 -12.29 16.56
CA ALA A 412 16.83 -12.82 15.24
C ALA A 412 16.40 -11.71 14.27
N VAL A 413 15.67 -10.71 14.75
CA VAL A 413 15.26 -9.54 13.96
C VAL A 413 16.46 -8.67 13.59
N MET A 414 17.37 -8.43 14.53
CA MET A 414 18.60 -7.66 14.25
C MET A 414 19.47 -8.36 13.20
N GLN A 415 19.63 -9.70 13.30
CA GLN A 415 20.36 -10.47 12.30
C GLN A 415 19.70 -10.37 10.91
N LEU A 416 18.37 -10.52 10.84
CA LEU A 416 17.63 -10.36 9.59
C LEU A 416 17.87 -8.98 8.97
N CYS A 417 17.78 -7.90 9.76
CA CYS A 417 17.98 -6.56 9.24
C CYS A 417 19.43 -6.35 8.74
N GLN A 418 20.43 -6.93 9.41
CA GLN A 418 21.81 -6.90 8.95
C GLN A 418 21.99 -7.66 7.63
N ASP A 419 21.40 -8.84 7.50
CA ASP A 419 21.43 -9.64 6.26
C ASP A 419 20.79 -8.89 5.08
N LEU A 420 19.82 -8.00 5.37
CA LEU A 420 19.17 -7.11 4.41
C LEU A 420 19.89 -5.76 4.25
N ARG A 421 21.15 -5.65 4.63
CA ARG A 421 22.01 -4.44 4.53
C ARG A 421 21.53 -3.26 5.38
N GLY A 422 20.84 -3.55 6.49
CA GLY A 422 20.32 -2.54 7.39
C GLY A 422 21.40 -1.98 8.30
N ASN A 423 21.32 -0.67 8.54
CA ASN A 423 22.11 0.03 9.55
C ASN A 423 21.23 0.32 10.76
N LEU A 424 21.63 -0.18 11.93
CA LEU A 424 20.92 0.08 13.19
C LEU A 424 20.98 1.57 13.53
N VAL A 425 19.82 2.18 13.78
CA VAL A 425 19.71 3.60 14.15
C VAL A 425 19.48 3.74 15.64
N ASN A 426 18.52 2.99 16.20
CA ASN A 426 18.12 3.11 17.60
C ASN A 426 17.49 1.82 18.11
N VAL A 427 17.57 1.60 19.44
CA VAL A 427 16.83 0.55 20.15
C VAL A 427 16.23 1.16 21.39
N SER A 428 14.93 1.03 21.57
CA SER A 428 14.21 1.51 22.75
C SER A 428 13.32 0.42 23.35
N TYR A 429 13.26 0.37 24.66
CA TYR A 429 12.51 -0.64 25.41
C TYR A 429 11.18 -0.06 25.88
N LEU A 430 10.10 -0.77 25.62
CA LEU A 430 8.74 -0.47 26.01
C LEU A 430 8.18 -1.65 26.82
N ASP A 431 8.49 -1.73 28.11
CA ASP A 431 8.22 -2.89 28.97
C ASP A 431 8.84 -4.18 28.37
N GLN A 432 8.03 -5.16 27.97
CA GLN A 432 8.48 -6.42 27.34
C GLN A 432 8.62 -6.32 25.80
N LEU A 433 8.32 -5.14 25.24
CA LEU A 433 8.48 -4.87 23.82
C LEU A 433 9.75 -4.05 23.59
N VAL A 434 10.37 -4.30 22.45
CA VAL A 434 11.53 -3.55 21.98
C VAL A 434 11.19 -2.92 20.65
N GLU A 435 11.35 -1.61 20.55
CA GLU A 435 11.30 -0.87 19.30
C GLU A 435 12.72 -0.76 18.75
N ILE A 436 12.90 -1.19 17.52
CA ILE A 436 14.19 -1.20 16.84
C ILE A 436 14.05 -0.38 15.56
N ASP A 437 14.84 0.68 15.44
CA ASP A 437 14.87 1.52 14.24
C ASP A 437 16.09 1.15 13.38
N TYR A 438 15.83 0.82 12.11
CA TYR A 438 16.84 0.52 11.11
C TYR A 438 16.72 1.44 9.90
N LEU A 439 17.85 1.77 9.29
CA LEU A 439 17.90 2.35 7.95
C LEU A 439 18.17 1.21 6.96
N LEU A 440 17.22 0.92 6.08
CA LEU A 440 17.24 -0.20 5.13
C LEU A 440 17.03 0.29 3.69
N PRO A 441 17.63 -0.35 2.68
CA PRO A 441 17.28 -0.10 1.29
C PRO A 441 15.80 -0.45 1.05
N LEU A 442 15.07 0.46 0.40
CA LEU A 442 13.63 0.29 0.17
C LEU A 442 13.29 -1.02 -0.55
N ILE A 443 14.13 -1.43 -1.50
CA ILE A 443 13.91 -2.67 -2.25
C ILE A 443 13.93 -3.91 -1.34
N GLU A 444 14.80 -3.96 -0.33
CA GLU A 444 14.88 -5.07 0.62
C GLU A 444 13.67 -5.05 1.59
N VAL A 445 13.18 -3.87 1.95
CA VAL A 445 11.96 -3.72 2.76
C VAL A 445 10.75 -4.31 2.01
N ILE A 446 10.61 -3.95 0.73
CA ILE A 446 9.49 -4.35 -0.10
C ILE A 446 9.52 -5.84 -0.44
N THR A 447 10.69 -6.37 -0.84
CA THR A 447 10.77 -7.72 -1.40
C THR A 447 10.99 -8.83 -0.38
N ALA A 448 11.64 -8.54 0.75
CA ALA A 448 12.11 -9.59 1.66
C ALA A 448 11.73 -9.38 3.14
N LEU A 449 11.76 -8.14 3.64
CA LEU A 449 11.66 -7.91 5.08
C LEU A 449 10.34 -8.37 5.68
N HIS A 450 9.21 -8.05 5.06
CA HIS A 450 7.88 -8.33 5.64
C HIS A 450 7.65 -9.82 5.91
N ASP A 451 7.87 -10.67 4.92
CA ASP A 451 7.64 -12.11 5.05
C ASP A 451 8.68 -12.78 5.97
N SER A 452 9.95 -12.35 5.85
CA SER A 452 11.02 -12.87 6.69
C SER A 452 10.83 -12.47 8.16
N LEU A 453 10.40 -11.22 8.41
CA LEU A 453 10.14 -10.72 9.76
C LEU A 453 9.03 -11.54 10.45
N LYS A 454 7.93 -11.80 9.73
CA LYS A 454 6.84 -12.63 10.22
C LYS A 454 7.31 -14.05 10.56
N SER A 455 8.19 -14.61 9.73
CA SER A 455 8.76 -15.93 9.94
C SER A 455 9.67 -15.99 11.17
N VAL A 456 10.68 -15.09 11.28
CA VAL A 456 11.67 -15.14 12.39
C VAL A 456 11.07 -14.75 13.74
N SER A 457 10.00 -13.95 13.73
CA SER A 457 9.30 -13.54 14.95
C SER A 457 8.08 -14.38 15.30
N GLN A 458 7.75 -15.40 14.51
CA GLN A 458 6.53 -16.22 14.66
C GLN A 458 5.25 -15.36 14.66
N GLY A 459 5.27 -14.24 13.94
CA GLY A 459 4.15 -13.28 13.86
C GLY A 459 4.07 -12.27 15.02
N PHE A 460 5.04 -12.27 15.94
CA PHE A 460 5.07 -11.33 17.08
C PHE A 460 5.75 -9.99 16.79
N ALA A 461 6.38 -9.83 15.62
CA ALA A 461 6.92 -8.55 15.19
C ALA A 461 5.93 -7.80 14.30
N SER A 462 5.88 -6.50 14.47
CA SER A 462 5.17 -5.58 13.60
C SER A 462 6.14 -4.56 13.00
N LEU A 463 5.83 -4.10 11.80
CA LEU A 463 6.69 -3.28 10.94
C LEU A 463 5.96 -2.02 10.52
N ASP A 464 6.68 -0.91 10.52
CA ASP A 464 6.33 0.33 9.84
C ASP A 464 7.57 0.90 9.15
N TYR A 465 7.42 1.67 8.06
CA TYR A 465 8.54 2.27 7.36
C TYR A 465 8.20 3.61 6.73
N GLU A 466 9.19 4.47 6.62
CA GLU A 466 9.10 5.79 5.99
C GLU A 466 10.31 6.01 5.07
N LEU A 467 10.09 6.62 3.89
CA LEU A 467 11.17 6.96 2.98
C LEU A 467 12.05 8.06 3.56
N THR A 468 13.38 7.87 3.53
CA THR A 468 14.31 8.79 4.19
C THR A 468 15.29 9.47 3.24
N GLY A 469 15.36 9.06 1.97
CA GLY A 469 16.24 9.65 0.97
C GLY A 469 17.05 8.65 0.18
N TRP A 470 18.23 9.05 -0.28
CA TRP A 470 19.06 8.29 -1.20
C TRP A 470 20.41 7.95 -0.57
N HIS A 471 20.91 6.74 -0.82
CA HIS A 471 22.23 6.30 -0.39
C HIS A 471 23.04 5.83 -1.60
N GLU A 472 24.34 6.14 -1.60
CA GLU A 472 25.23 5.72 -2.69
C GLU A 472 25.36 4.19 -2.71
N ALA A 473 25.23 3.60 -3.90
CA ALA A 473 25.31 2.16 -4.11
C ALA A 473 25.86 1.82 -5.52
N GLU A 474 26.69 0.80 -5.61
CA GLU A 474 27.18 0.29 -6.90
C GLU A 474 26.08 -0.56 -7.55
N LEU A 475 25.29 0.06 -8.44
CA LEU A 475 24.15 -0.55 -9.11
C LEU A 475 24.60 -1.36 -10.32
N VAL A 476 24.03 -2.56 -10.49
CA VAL A 476 24.22 -3.42 -11.66
C VAL A 476 22.88 -3.95 -12.17
N ARG A 477 22.81 -4.18 -13.47
CA ARG A 477 21.65 -4.85 -14.08
C ARG A 477 21.95 -6.35 -14.23
N LEU A 478 21.08 -7.18 -13.70
CA LEU A 478 21.06 -8.62 -13.90
C LEU A 478 20.15 -8.94 -15.10
N ASP A 479 20.73 -9.41 -16.17
CA ASP A 479 20.02 -9.84 -17.35
C ASP A 479 19.71 -11.34 -17.27
N VAL A 480 18.43 -11.70 -17.33
CA VAL A 480 17.99 -13.10 -17.40
C VAL A 480 17.96 -13.54 -18.85
N LEU A 481 18.66 -14.64 -19.17
CA LEU A 481 18.66 -15.23 -20.51
C LEU A 481 17.96 -16.59 -20.46
N LEU A 482 17.00 -16.77 -21.35
CA LEU A 482 16.31 -18.03 -21.57
C LEU A 482 16.66 -18.52 -22.98
N ASN A 483 17.16 -19.73 -23.09
CA ASN A 483 17.65 -20.29 -24.35
C ASN A 483 18.68 -19.40 -25.08
N HIS A 484 19.56 -18.71 -24.30
CA HIS A 484 20.60 -17.78 -24.77
C HIS A 484 20.08 -16.41 -25.25
N GLU A 485 18.79 -16.15 -25.19
CA GLU A 485 18.19 -14.84 -25.53
C GLU A 485 17.86 -14.07 -24.26
N VAL A 486 18.22 -12.77 -24.23
CA VAL A 486 17.90 -11.90 -23.09
C VAL A 486 16.40 -11.72 -22.98
N PHE A 487 15.88 -12.05 -21.80
CA PHE A 487 14.47 -11.85 -21.47
C PHE A 487 14.34 -10.60 -20.59
N THR A 488 14.33 -9.44 -21.21
CA THR A 488 14.33 -8.12 -20.54
C THR A 488 13.27 -7.96 -19.47
N PRO A 489 12.01 -8.47 -19.59
CA PRO A 489 11.01 -8.33 -18.54
C PRO A 489 11.38 -8.98 -17.20
N MET A 490 12.31 -9.95 -17.21
CA MET A 490 12.81 -10.59 -16.00
C MET A 490 14.16 -10.01 -15.52
N SER A 491 14.73 -9.04 -16.26
CA SER A 491 15.94 -8.34 -15.82
C SER A 491 15.63 -7.44 -14.63
N ILE A 492 16.53 -7.43 -13.65
CA ILE A 492 16.37 -6.63 -12.43
C ILE A 492 17.60 -5.76 -12.19
N ILE A 493 17.41 -4.69 -11.41
CA ILE A 493 18.49 -3.85 -10.89
C ILE A 493 18.79 -4.30 -9.46
N THR A 494 20.05 -4.43 -9.14
CA THR A 494 20.51 -4.77 -7.79
C THR A 494 21.86 -4.12 -7.50
N VAL A 495 22.29 -4.15 -6.24
CA VAL A 495 23.63 -3.76 -5.88
C VAL A 495 24.63 -4.88 -6.23
N LYS A 496 25.82 -4.52 -6.64
CA LYS A 496 26.87 -5.44 -7.10
C LYS A 496 27.20 -6.51 -6.06
N GLU A 497 27.23 -6.14 -4.79
CA GLU A 497 27.52 -7.05 -3.68
C GLU A 497 26.54 -8.22 -3.59
N LYS A 498 25.25 -7.97 -3.78
CA LYS A 498 24.18 -9.01 -3.73
C LYS A 498 23.98 -9.74 -5.05
N SER A 499 24.59 -9.25 -6.14
CA SER A 499 24.31 -9.76 -7.49
C SER A 499 24.59 -11.26 -7.69
N PRO A 500 25.67 -11.89 -7.11
CA PRO A 500 25.88 -13.32 -7.29
C PRO A 500 24.82 -14.17 -6.59
N PHE A 501 24.40 -13.76 -5.39
CA PHE A 501 23.38 -14.47 -4.61
C PHE A 501 22.01 -14.38 -5.30
N LYS A 502 21.60 -13.15 -5.70
CA LYS A 502 20.34 -12.94 -6.42
C LYS A 502 20.32 -13.67 -7.75
N ALA A 503 21.41 -13.64 -8.51
CA ALA A 503 21.52 -14.35 -9.77
C ALA A 503 21.31 -15.85 -9.62
N LYS A 504 21.92 -16.46 -8.61
CA LYS A 504 21.78 -17.88 -8.30
C LYS A 504 20.34 -18.21 -7.90
N ALA A 505 19.76 -17.45 -6.97
CA ALA A 505 18.39 -17.62 -6.51
C ALA A 505 17.37 -17.51 -7.66
N ILE A 506 17.53 -16.52 -8.55
CA ILE A 506 16.70 -16.36 -9.75
C ILE A 506 16.80 -17.60 -10.64
N ALA A 507 18.01 -18.08 -10.95
CA ALA A 507 18.20 -19.23 -11.81
C ALA A 507 17.57 -20.52 -11.24
N GLU A 508 17.71 -20.75 -9.93
CA GLU A 508 17.14 -21.90 -9.21
C GLU A 508 15.61 -21.83 -9.20
N LYS A 509 15.02 -20.71 -8.82
CA LYS A 509 13.56 -20.53 -8.77
C LYS A 509 12.91 -20.60 -10.15
N LEU A 510 13.55 -20.04 -11.19
CA LEU A 510 13.08 -20.18 -12.57
C LEU A 510 13.09 -21.63 -13.03
N LYS A 511 14.10 -22.41 -12.65
CA LYS A 511 14.17 -23.85 -12.97
C LYS A 511 13.01 -24.63 -12.36
N GLU A 512 12.58 -24.26 -11.15
CA GLU A 512 11.43 -24.88 -10.48
C GLU A 512 10.09 -24.43 -11.10
N ALA A 513 9.97 -23.14 -11.42
CA ALA A 513 8.73 -22.54 -11.89
C ALA A 513 8.41 -22.83 -13.37
N ILE A 514 9.43 -22.99 -14.22
CA ILE A 514 9.24 -23.26 -15.65
C ILE A 514 9.11 -24.77 -15.87
N PRO A 515 7.98 -25.26 -16.43
CA PRO A 515 7.78 -26.68 -16.69
C PRO A 515 8.74 -27.19 -17.76
N ARG A 516 9.11 -28.47 -17.69
CA ARG A 516 9.89 -29.12 -18.74
C ARG A 516 9.17 -29.03 -20.08
N GLN A 517 9.94 -28.79 -21.13
CA GLN A 517 9.42 -28.71 -22.51
C GLN A 517 10.08 -29.76 -23.40
N GLN A 518 9.74 -29.77 -24.69
CA GLN A 518 10.26 -30.77 -25.66
C GLN A 518 11.76 -30.62 -25.94
N PHE A 519 12.35 -29.48 -25.57
CA PHE A 519 13.78 -29.19 -25.70
C PHE A 519 14.36 -28.69 -24.39
N GLU A 520 15.67 -28.74 -24.27
CA GLU A 520 16.43 -28.26 -23.13
C GLU A 520 16.43 -26.73 -23.10
N ILE A 521 16.13 -26.14 -21.92
CA ILE A 521 16.12 -24.71 -21.73
C ILE A 521 17.25 -24.34 -20.76
N PRO A 522 18.36 -23.78 -21.25
CA PRO A 522 19.36 -23.15 -20.40
C PRO A 522 18.81 -21.83 -19.86
N ILE A 523 18.87 -21.66 -18.54
CA ILE A 523 18.60 -20.44 -17.81
C ILE A 523 19.95 -19.85 -17.44
N GLN A 524 20.20 -18.61 -17.78
CA GLN A 524 21.45 -17.91 -17.47
C GLN A 524 21.14 -16.56 -16.91
N VAL A 525 21.95 -16.09 -15.96
CA VAL A 525 21.86 -14.72 -15.42
C VAL A 525 23.23 -14.08 -15.61
N ALA A 526 23.23 -12.89 -16.20
CA ALA A 526 24.46 -12.20 -16.61
C ALA A 526 24.49 -10.74 -16.13
N ILE A 527 25.70 -10.20 -15.97
CA ILE A 527 25.98 -8.77 -15.77
C ILE A 527 26.84 -8.31 -16.96
N GLY A 528 26.35 -7.34 -17.74
CA GLY A 528 27.11 -6.78 -18.87
C GLY A 528 27.57 -7.85 -19.86
N GLY A 529 26.80 -8.93 -20.05
CA GLY A 529 27.14 -10.06 -20.92
C GLY A 529 27.94 -11.19 -20.26
N GLN A 530 28.51 -10.98 -19.07
CA GLN A 530 29.20 -12.02 -18.32
C GLN A 530 28.20 -12.87 -17.53
N ILE A 531 28.12 -14.18 -17.82
CA ILE A 531 27.25 -15.11 -17.11
C ILE A 531 27.82 -15.37 -15.72
N ILE A 532 27.01 -15.10 -14.68
CA ILE A 532 27.38 -15.29 -13.27
C ILE A 532 26.59 -16.43 -12.59
N ALA A 533 25.44 -16.82 -13.15
CA ALA A 533 24.70 -17.99 -12.71
C ALA A 533 24.10 -18.74 -13.90
N ARG A 534 24.00 -20.07 -13.77
CA ARG A 534 23.43 -20.92 -14.81
C ARG A 534 22.72 -22.12 -14.21
N GLU A 535 21.51 -22.39 -14.73
CA GLU A 535 20.74 -23.59 -14.49
C GLU A 535 20.20 -24.15 -15.82
N THR A 536 19.71 -25.37 -15.81
CA THR A 536 19.23 -26.02 -17.03
C THR A 536 17.98 -26.83 -16.73
N ILE A 537 16.92 -26.58 -17.48
CA ILE A 537 15.71 -27.41 -17.48
C ILE A 537 15.88 -28.49 -18.54
N THR A 538 15.88 -29.76 -18.11
CA THR A 538 16.03 -30.89 -19.01
C THR A 538 14.76 -31.11 -19.83
N ALA A 539 14.93 -31.44 -21.13
CA ALA A 539 13.82 -31.75 -22.03
C ALA A 539 13.06 -33.02 -21.58
N TYR A 540 11.76 -33.08 -21.90
CA TYR A 540 11.05 -34.37 -21.83
C TYR A 540 11.78 -35.42 -22.66
N ARG A 541 12.04 -36.59 -22.05
CA ARG A 541 12.66 -37.72 -22.69
C ARG A 541 11.61 -38.80 -22.88
N LYS A 542 11.24 -39.08 -24.15
CA LYS A 542 10.48 -40.26 -24.50
C LYS A 542 11.43 -41.43 -24.49
N ASP A 543 11.11 -42.50 -23.79
CA ASP A 543 11.85 -43.75 -23.86
C ASP A 543 11.55 -44.38 -25.22
N VAL A 544 12.49 -44.22 -26.15
CA VAL A 544 12.35 -44.73 -27.51
C VAL A 544 12.77 -46.20 -27.60
N ASP A 545 13.40 -46.73 -26.55
CA ASP A 545 13.94 -48.07 -26.48
C ASP A 545 12.98 -49.05 -25.78
N ALA A 546 11.96 -48.55 -25.06
CA ALA A 546 11.01 -49.35 -24.28
C ALA A 546 10.23 -50.42 -25.07
N LYS A 547 10.13 -50.27 -26.39
CA LYS A 547 9.43 -51.21 -27.30
C LYS A 547 10.37 -52.11 -28.06
N LEU A 548 11.67 -52.05 -27.85
CA LEU A 548 12.67 -52.88 -28.54
C LEU A 548 12.99 -54.10 -27.67
N HIS A 549 12.45 -55.25 -28.06
CA HIS A 549 12.80 -56.52 -27.44
C HIS A 549 14.10 -57.05 -28.04
N GLY A 550 15.19 -57.09 -27.25
CA GLY A 550 16.46 -57.78 -27.53
C GLY A 550 17.44 -57.01 -28.39
N GLY A 551 18.54 -56.65 -27.83
CA GLY A 551 19.93 -56.65 -28.25
C GLY A 551 20.43 -55.86 -29.49
N ASP A 552 19.62 -55.16 -30.26
CA ASP A 552 20.15 -54.39 -31.38
C ASP A 552 20.63 -52.99 -30.96
N PHE A 553 21.87 -52.96 -30.45
CA PHE A 553 22.56 -51.76 -29.99
C PHE A 553 22.65 -50.67 -31.07
N THR A 554 22.83 -51.07 -32.36
CA THR A 554 22.96 -50.14 -33.49
C THR A 554 21.65 -49.41 -33.77
N ARG A 555 20.51 -50.09 -33.65
CA ARG A 555 19.18 -49.51 -33.86
C ARG A 555 18.82 -48.56 -32.73
N ASN A 556 19.13 -48.91 -31.48
CA ASN A 556 18.95 -48.05 -30.32
C ASN A 556 19.75 -46.75 -30.47
N LEU A 557 21.00 -46.84 -30.88
CA LEU A 557 21.89 -45.71 -31.08
C LEU A 557 21.38 -44.78 -32.19
N LYS A 558 20.85 -45.32 -33.30
CA LYS A 558 20.22 -44.56 -34.38
C LYS A 558 18.95 -43.85 -33.94
N LEU A 559 18.10 -44.47 -33.13
CA LEU A 559 16.88 -43.87 -32.58
C LEU A 559 17.21 -42.72 -31.60
N LEU A 560 18.18 -42.92 -30.70
CA LEU A 560 18.66 -41.89 -29.80
C LEU A 560 19.28 -40.70 -30.55
N GLN A 561 20.06 -40.95 -31.62
CA GLN A 561 20.61 -39.89 -32.45
C GLN A 561 19.51 -39.12 -33.21
N LYS A 562 18.48 -39.82 -33.72
CA LYS A 562 17.33 -39.18 -34.39
C LYS A 562 16.55 -38.31 -33.40
N GLN A 563 16.34 -38.81 -32.19
CA GLN A 563 15.70 -38.01 -31.10
C GLN A 563 16.54 -36.78 -30.77
N LYS A 564 17.88 -36.90 -30.65
CA LYS A 564 18.79 -35.79 -30.38
C LYS A 564 18.74 -34.74 -31.50
N LYS A 565 18.77 -35.15 -32.77
CA LYS A 565 18.64 -34.22 -33.91
C LYS A 565 17.27 -33.54 -33.97
N GLY A 566 16.18 -34.27 -33.68
CA GLY A 566 14.84 -33.70 -33.60
C GLY A 566 14.72 -32.63 -32.52
N LYS A 567 15.26 -32.89 -31.32
CA LYS A 567 15.30 -31.90 -30.20
C LYS A 567 16.15 -30.68 -30.53
N ALA A 568 17.30 -30.86 -31.21
CA ALA A 568 18.13 -29.74 -31.63
C ALA A 568 17.41 -28.82 -32.64
N ARG A 569 16.63 -29.41 -33.60
CA ARG A 569 15.76 -28.62 -34.49
C ARG A 569 14.66 -27.88 -33.71
N MET A 570 13.96 -28.54 -32.79
CA MET A 570 12.94 -27.91 -31.97
C MET A 570 13.50 -26.75 -31.13
N LYS A 571 14.73 -26.86 -30.64
CA LYS A 571 15.42 -25.80 -29.90
C LYS A 571 15.65 -24.53 -30.75
N GLN A 572 15.86 -24.66 -32.07
CA GLN A 572 16.08 -23.51 -32.96
C GLN A 572 14.80 -22.74 -33.29
N PHE A 573 13.63 -23.39 -33.26
CA PHE A 573 12.36 -22.79 -33.65
C PHE A 573 11.33 -22.68 -32.52
N GLY A 574 11.58 -23.34 -31.38
CA GLY A 574 10.66 -23.38 -30.27
C GLY A 574 10.75 -22.11 -29.38
N LYS A 575 9.63 -21.43 -29.22
CA LYS A 575 9.51 -20.38 -28.19
C LYS A 575 9.32 -21.03 -26.82
N VAL A 576 10.04 -20.52 -25.81
CA VAL A 576 9.87 -20.96 -24.42
C VAL A 576 8.51 -20.48 -23.91
N GLN A 577 7.67 -21.42 -23.49
CA GLN A 577 6.39 -21.07 -22.83
C GLN A 577 6.66 -20.79 -21.36
N LEU A 578 6.32 -19.59 -20.93
CA LEU A 578 6.51 -19.12 -19.56
C LEU A 578 5.15 -19.02 -18.85
N PRO A 579 4.95 -19.79 -17.77
CA PRO A 579 3.78 -19.62 -16.94
C PRO A 579 3.90 -18.35 -16.09
N GLN A 580 2.78 -17.82 -15.61
CA GLN A 580 2.75 -16.66 -14.72
C GLN A 580 3.59 -16.88 -13.45
N SER A 581 3.65 -18.12 -12.94
CA SER A 581 4.49 -18.49 -11.81
C SER A 581 5.99 -18.22 -12.01
N ALA A 582 6.50 -18.22 -13.25
CA ALA A 582 7.89 -17.90 -13.54
C ALA A 582 8.23 -16.43 -13.28
N PHE A 583 7.30 -15.51 -13.54
CA PHE A 583 7.48 -14.08 -13.22
C PHE A 583 7.47 -13.85 -11.70
N LEU A 584 6.55 -14.51 -10.99
CA LEU A 584 6.51 -14.46 -9.53
C LEU A 584 7.75 -15.07 -8.87
N ALA A 585 8.37 -16.07 -9.53
CA ALA A 585 9.60 -16.69 -9.04
C ALA A 585 10.79 -15.70 -9.03
N VAL A 586 10.88 -14.82 -10.03
CA VAL A 586 11.90 -13.75 -10.06
C VAL A 586 11.66 -12.71 -8.96
N VAL A 587 10.39 -12.37 -8.70
CA VAL A 587 10.02 -11.44 -7.62
C VAL A 587 10.46 -11.93 -6.25
N LYS A 588 10.32 -13.24 -6.00
CA LYS A 588 10.61 -13.88 -4.70
C LYS A 588 12.08 -14.33 -4.57
N ALA A 589 12.93 -14.08 -5.55
CA ALA A 589 14.35 -14.39 -5.55
C ALA A 589 15.19 -13.27 -4.95
#